data_03d82c452f7fc2422849923e502ec1c1
#
_entry.id   03d82c452f7fc2422849923e502ec1c1
#
_cell.length_a   1.000
_cell.length_b   1.000
_cell.length_c   1.000
_cell.angle_alpha   90.00
_cell.angle_beta   90.00
_cell.angle_gamma   90.00
#
_symmetry.space_group_name_H-M   'P 1'
#
loop_
_entity.id
_entity.type
_entity.pdbx_description
1 polymer ?
#
loop_
_entity_poly.entity_id
_entity_poly.type
_entity_poly.pdbx_seq_one_letter_code
_entity_poly.pdbx_strand_id
1 'polypeptide(L)'
;GREDLAQTVDPKWEEQFKNGAQCVEQDGRYPGKEAIMKRYVERYTVVASALDAADDAVFTKPNPMGGRMTEMLPTTGAAVMFLCGSHMQMHLGQVSAWRRAMGMGSIM
;
A
#
# COMPACT_ATOMS: atom_id res chain seq x y z
N GLY A 1 -7.01 -12.83 -11.64
CA GLY A 1 -6.45 -12.36 -10.38
C GLY A 1 -6.68 -13.33 -9.24
N ARG A 2 -6.17 -12.98 -8.11
CA ARG A 2 -6.32 -13.72 -6.85
C ARG A 2 -7.34 -13.01 -5.97
N GLU A 3 -8.60 -12.99 -6.41
CA GLU A 3 -9.72 -12.35 -5.69
C GLU A 3 -9.95 -13.01 -4.32
N ASP A 4 -9.58 -14.28 -4.18
CA ASP A 4 -9.57 -15.02 -2.91
C ASP A 4 -8.66 -14.38 -1.83
N LEU A 5 -7.67 -13.60 -2.23
CA LEU A 5 -6.79 -12.86 -1.32
C LEU A 5 -7.30 -11.46 -0.95
N ALA A 6 -8.34 -11.00 -1.62
CA ALA A 6 -8.97 -9.73 -1.28
C ALA A 6 -9.69 -9.85 0.06
N GLN A 7 -9.30 -9.02 1.02
CA GLN A 7 -10.07 -8.89 2.26
C GLN A 7 -11.07 -7.76 2.13
N THR A 8 -12.24 -7.98 2.69
CA THR A 8 -13.18 -6.88 2.92
C THR A 8 -12.54 -5.83 3.81
N VAL A 9 -12.48 -4.62 3.32
CA VAL A 9 -12.04 -3.47 4.11
C VAL A 9 -13.21 -3.03 4.97
N ASP A 10 -12.94 -2.68 6.23
CA ASP A 10 -13.94 -2.01 7.06
C ASP A 10 -14.39 -0.73 6.33
N PRO A 11 -15.68 -0.55 6.05
CA PRO A 11 -16.16 0.62 5.32
C PRO A 11 -15.75 1.96 5.94
N LYS A 12 -15.60 2.00 7.27
CA LYS A 12 -15.11 3.17 7.97
C LYS A 12 -13.64 3.48 7.61
N TRP A 13 -12.80 2.46 7.52
CA TRP A 13 -11.41 2.64 7.10
C TRP A 13 -11.34 3.04 5.63
N GLU A 14 -12.15 2.44 4.78
CA GLU A 14 -12.21 2.79 3.37
C GLU A 14 -12.52 4.28 3.19
N GLU A 15 -13.54 4.80 3.86
CA GLU A 15 -13.87 6.21 3.83
C GLU A 15 -12.77 7.14 4.37
N GLN A 16 -12.08 6.72 5.42
CA GLN A 16 -11.03 7.51 6.06
C GLN A 16 -9.73 7.57 5.25
N PHE A 17 -9.42 6.53 4.49
CA PHE A 17 -8.12 6.38 3.81
C PHE A 17 -8.21 6.32 2.27
N LYS A 18 -9.39 6.45 1.69
CA LYS A 18 -9.54 6.50 0.23
C LYS A 18 -8.82 7.71 -0.36
N ASN A 19 -8.49 7.62 -1.64
CA ASN A 19 -7.91 8.75 -2.35
C ASN A 19 -8.85 9.98 -2.29
N GLY A 20 -8.30 11.13 -1.92
CA GLY A 20 -9.05 12.38 -1.74
C GLY A 20 -9.75 12.53 -0.37
N ALA A 21 -9.62 11.56 0.54
CA ALA A 21 -10.09 11.75 1.91
C ALA A 21 -9.34 12.90 2.57
N GLN A 22 -10.06 13.75 3.31
CA GLN A 22 -9.45 14.84 4.05
C GLN A 22 -8.70 14.31 5.27
N CYS A 23 -7.46 14.75 5.44
CA CYS A 23 -6.72 14.53 6.67
C CYS A 23 -7.24 15.51 7.72
N VAL A 24 -7.72 14.97 8.83
CA VAL A 24 -8.24 15.75 9.96
C VAL A 24 -7.56 15.31 11.24
N GLU A 25 -7.70 16.10 12.31
CA GLU A 25 -7.10 15.77 13.61
C GLU A 25 -7.61 14.42 14.14
N GLN A 26 -6.73 13.74 14.87
CA GLN A 26 -7.07 12.53 15.59
C GLN A 26 -7.91 12.87 16.84
N ASP A 27 -9.18 12.51 16.77
CA ASP A 27 -10.15 12.66 17.87
C ASP A 27 -10.79 11.30 18.25
N GLY A 28 -10.06 10.23 18.01
CA GLY A 28 -10.56 8.86 18.18
C GLY A 28 -11.23 8.28 16.91
N ARG A 29 -11.34 9.04 15.83
CA ARG A 29 -11.94 8.57 14.58
C ARG A 29 -11.07 7.63 13.78
N TYR A 30 -9.75 7.81 13.82
CA TYR A 30 -8.81 6.94 13.15
C TYR A 30 -8.43 5.72 14.00
N PRO A 31 -8.12 4.60 13.39
CA PRO A 31 -7.58 3.44 14.11
C PRO A 31 -6.25 3.79 14.77
N GLY A 32 -5.99 3.18 15.91
CA GLY A 32 -4.70 3.34 16.61
C GLY A 32 -3.54 2.73 15.80
N LYS A 33 -2.32 3.20 16.11
CA LYS A 33 -1.09 2.75 15.45
C LYS A 33 -0.95 1.23 15.42
N GLU A 34 -1.26 0.56 16.53
CA GLU A 34 -1.13 -0.92 16.63
C GLU A 34 -2.05 -1.63 15.65
N ALA A 35 -3.30 -1.18 15.50
CA ALA A 35 -4.26 -1.75 14.57
C ALA A 35 -3.81 -1.56 13.12
N ILE A 36 -3.28 -0.40 12.77
CA ILE A 36 -2.72 -0.10 11.45
C ILE A 36 -1.52 -1.00 11.18
N MET A 37 -0.58 -1.09 12.12
CA MET A 37 0.64 -1.90 11.97
C MET A 37 0.33 -3.39 11.84
N LYS A 38 -0.59 -3.90 12.66
CA LYS A 38 -1.05 -5.29 12.57
C LYS A 38 -1.59 -5.59 11.17
N ARG A 39 -2.52 -4.77 10.70
CA ARG A 39 -3.11 -4.93 9.36
C ARG A 39 -2.06 -4.84 8.26
N TYR A 40 -1.14 -3.91 8.36
CA TYR A 40 -0.04 -3.76 7.40
C TYR A 40 0.79 -5.03 7.30
N VAL A 41 1.26 -5.57 8.42
CA VAL A 41 2.07 -6.80 8.45
C VAL A 41 1.29 -7.99 7.90
N GLU A 42 0.03 -8.17 8.32
CA GLU A 42 -0.83 -9.25 7.84
C GLU A 42 -0.99 -9.19 6.30
N ARG A 43 -1.25 -8.00 5.74
CA ARG A 43 -1.43 -7.85 4.30
C ARG A 43 -0.14 -8.04 3.52
N TYR A 44 0.97 -7.54 4.05
CA TYR A 44 2.28 -7.75 3.43
C TYR A 44 2.67 -9.23 3.41
N THR A 45 2.39 -9.97 4.47
CA THR A 45 2.64 -11.42 4.54
C THR A 45 1.83 -12.16 3.48
N VAL A 46 0.56 -11.83 3.31
CA VAL A 46 -0.30 -12.42 2.26
C VAL A 46 0.25 -12.13 0.87
N VAL A 47 0.66 -10.89 0.60
CA VAL A 47 1.23 -10.51 -0.69
C VAL A 47 2.55 -11.24 -0.93
N ALA A 48 3.45 -11.27 0.05
CA ALA A 48 4.73 -11.97 -0.07
C ALA A 48 4.54 -13.46 -0.40
N SER A 49 3.65 -14.13 0.33
CA SER A 49 3.34 -15.54 0.06
C SER A 49 2.71 -15.77 -1.33
N ALA A 50 1.87 -14.84 -1.79
CA ALA A 50 1.26 -14.93 -3.11
C ALA A 50 2.29 -14.72 -4.23
N LEU A 51 3.28 -13.86 -4.02
CA LEU A 51 4.37 -13.62 -4.97
C LEU A 51 5.32 -14.81 -5.03
N ASP A 52 5.66 -15.39 -3.89
CA ASP A 52 6.52 -16.57 -3.79
C ASP A 52 5.91 -17.80 -4.48
N ALA A 53 4.60 -17.94 -4.41
CA ALA A 53 3.86 -19.04 -5.05
C ALA A 53 3.46 -18.76 -6.51
N ALA A 54 3.75 -17.57 -7.05
CA ALA A 54 3.35 -17.21 -8.41
C ALA A 54 4.31 -17.79 -9.45
N ASP A 55 3.74 -18.22 -10.58
CA ASP A 55 4.54 -18.57 -11.76
C ASP A 55 5.14 -17.30 -12.37
N ASP A 56 6.41 -17.35 -12.79
CA ASP A 56 7.13 -16.24 -13.40
C ASP A 56 6.40 -15.65 -14.62
N ALA A 57 5.68 -16.48 -15.37
CA ALA A 57 4.89 -16.04 -16.51
C ALA A 57 3.77 -15.05 -16.14
N VAL A 58 3.36 -14.99 -14.85
CA VAL A 58 2.36 -14.01 -14.38
C VAL A 58 2.91 -12.59 -14.46
N PHE A 59 4.20 -12.42 -14.19
CA PHE A 59 4.83 -11.10 -14.12
C PHE A 59 5.04 -10.44 -15.48
N THR A 60 5.03 -11.23 -16.55
CA THR A 60 5.12 -10.73 -17.93
C THR A 60 3.77 -10.38 -18.56
N LYS A 61 2.65 -10.77 -17.92
CA LYS A 61 1.30 -10.44 -18.38
C LYS A 61 1.04 -8.94 -18.33
N PRO A 62 0.14 -8.44 -19.19
CA PRO A 62 -0.30 -7.04 -19.13
C PRO A 62 -0.83 -6.67 -17.75
N ASN A 63 -0.52 -5.46 -17.29
CA ASN A 63 -1.05 -4.92 -16.05
C ASN A 63 -2.59 -4.76 -16.14
N PRO A 64 -3.36 -5.41 -15.27
CA PRO A 64 -4.83 -5.38 -15.34
C PRO A 64 -5.45 -4.09 -14.75
N MET A 65 -4.67 -3.17 -14.20
CA MET A 65 -5.20 -1.97 -13.54
C MET A 65 -5.84 -0.97 -14.49
N GLY A 66 -5.47 -1.00 -15.77
CA GLY A 66 -6.03 -0.12 -16.80
C GLY A 66 -5.53 1.33 -16.74
N GLY A 67 -5.95 2.12 -17.73
CA GLY A 67 -5.67 3.56 -17.81
C GLY A 67 -4.19 3.92 -17.68
N ARG A 68 -3.93 5.08 -17.10
CA ARG A 68 -2.57 5.61 -16.92
C ARG A 68 -1.62 4.65 -16.18
N MET A 69 -2.15 3.81 -15.30
CA MET A 69 -1.32 2.85 -14.57
C MET A 69 -0.75 1.78 -15.52
N THR A 70 -1.51 1.33 -16.51
CA THR A 70 -1.01 0.39 -17.52
C THR A 70 -0.03 1.05 -18.49
N GLU A 71 -0.22 2.33 -18.81
CA GLU A 71 0.73 3.08 -19.64
C GLU A 71 2.10 3.23 -18.97
N MET A 72 2.11 3.54 -17.69
CA MET A 72 3.35 3.72 -16.90
C MET A 72 4.00 2.40 -16.49
N LEU A 73 3.20 1.39 -16.20
CA LEU A 73 3.59 0.10 -15.65
C LEU A 73 2.94 -1.00 -16.51
N PRO A 74 3.49 -1.30 -17.69
CA PRO A 74 2.79 -2.09 -18.70
C PRO A 74 2.60 -3.56 -18.32
N THR A 75 3.40 -4.09 -17.41
CA THR A 75 3.32 -5.49 -16.99
C THR A 75 2.88 -5.64 -15.53
N THR A 76 2.35 -6.79 -15.18
CA THR A 76 2.02 -7.16 -13.80
C THR A 76 3.26 -7.07 -12.91
N GLY A 77 4.44 -7.50 -13.40
CA GLY A 77 5.69 -7.40 -12.64
C GLY A 77 6.08 -5.95 -12.36
N ALA A 78 5.97 -5.06 -13.35
CA ALA A 78 6.23 -3.63 -13.14
C ALA A 78 5.28 -3.02 -12.11
N ALA A 79 3.98 -3.38 -12.15
CA ALA A 79 3.00 -2.91 -11.18
C ALA A 79 3.31 -3.43 -9.76
N VAL A 80 3.66 -4.69 -9.61
CA VAL A 80 4.06 -5.29 -8.33
C VAL A 80 5.29 -4.61 -7.76
N MET A 81 6.36 -4.44 -8.55
CA MET A 81 7.58 -3.76 -8.13
C MET A 81 7.31 -2.33 -7.68
N PHE A 82 6.47 -1.62 -8.41
CA PHE A 82 6.08 -0.27 -8.04
C PHE A 82 5.28 -0.25 -6.74
N LEU A 83 4.18 -1.00 -6.64
CA LEU A 83 3.27 -0.95 -5.50
C LEU A 83 3.90 -1.48 -4.21
N CYS A 84 4.61 -2.60 -4.28
CA CYS A 84 5.20 -3.25 -3.11
C CYS A 84 6.58 -2.67 -2.72
N GLY A 85 7.25 -1.97 -3.60
CA GLY A 85 8.56 -1.39 -3.37
C GLY A 85 8.56 0.15 -3.44
N SER A 86 8.69 0.70 -4.63
CA SER A 86 8.94 2.14 -4.83
C SER A 86 7.86 3.04 -4.24
N HIS A 87 6.59 2.67 -4.35
CA HIS A 87 5.47 3.44 -3.79
C HIS A 87 5.52 3.47 -2.27
N MET A 88 5.86 2.35 -1.64
CA MET A 88 6.05 2.28 -0.19
C MET A 88 7.22 3.14 0.29
N GLN A 89 8.33 3.13 -0.44
CA GLN A 89 9.49 3.99 -0.13
C GLN A 89 9.13 5.48 -0.22
N MET A 90 8.30 5.86 -1.18
CA MET A 90 7.77 7.23 -1.27
C MET A 90 7.01 7.62 0.00
N HIS A 91 6.11 6.77 0.49
CA HIS A 91 5.37 7.05 1.72
C HIS A 91 6.26 7.09 2.97
N LEU A 92 7.26 6.21 3.07
CA LEU A 92 8.25 6.27 4.15
C LEU A 92 9.04 7.58 4.11
N GLY A 93 9.39 8.06 2.92
CA GLY A 93 10.02 9.37 2.73
C GLY A 93 9.14 10.52 3.21
N GLN A 94 7.84 10.48 2.91
CA GLN A 94 6.87 11.46 3.41
C GLN A 94 6.78 11.47 4.94
N VAL A 95 6.69 10.29 5.56
CA VAL A 95 6.68 10.16 7.03
C VAL A 95 7.99 10.68 7.62
N SER A 96 9.14 10.38 7.02
CA SER A 96 10.44 10.88 7.47
C SER A 96 10.52 12.42 7.38
N ALA A 97 10.03 12.99 6.30
CA ALA A 97 9.99 14.46 6.13
C ALA A 97 9.08 15.11 7.17
N TRP A 98 7.89 14.55 7.38
CA TRP A 98 6.95 15.03 8.40
C TRP A 98 7.55 14.97 9.80
N ARG A 99 8.18 13.86 10.19
CA ARG A 99 8.85 13.72 11.49
C ARG A 99 9.88 14.83 11.74
N ARG A 100 10.71 15.12 10.72
CA ARG A 100 11.69 16.21 10.80
C ARG A 100 11.03 17.58 10.97
N ALA A 101 9.97 17.85 10.22
CA ALA A 101 9.20 19.08 10.34
C ALA A 101 8.59 19.26 11.75
N MET A 102 8.24 18.15 12.40
CA MET A 102 7.74 18.14 13.80
C MET A 102 8.84 18.12 14.86
N GLY A 103 10.09 18.27 14.50
CA GLY A 103 11.21 18.27 15.45
C GLY A 103 11.57 16.89 16.03
N MET A 104 11.02 15.82 15.47
CA MET A 104 11.26 14.44 15.94
C MET A 104 12.49 13.86 15.25
N GLY A 105 13.59 14.28 15.27
CA GLY A 105 14.83 13.69 14.71
C GLY A 105 14.71 12.70 13.54
N SER A 106 15.82 12.32 12.94
CA SER A 106 15.88 11.30 11.87
C SER A 106 15.51 9.91 12.39
N ILE A 107 14.96 9.06 11.52
CA ILE A 107 14.75 7.62 11.77
C ILE A 107 15.93 6.76 11.30
N MET A 108 16.92 7.37 10.68
CA MET A 108 18.21 6.78 10.29
C MET A 108 19.35 7.70 10.69
#